data_b13c1072cc97c8040538265f22f161d0
#
_entry.id   b13c1072cc97c8040538265f22f161d0
#
_cell.length_a   1.000
_cell.length_b   1.000
_cell.length_c   1.000
_cell.angle_alpha   90.00
_cell.angle_beta   90.00
_cell.angle_gamma   90.00
#
_symmetry.space_group_name_H-M   'P 1'
#
loop_
_entity.id
_entity.type
_entity.pdbx_description
1 polymer ?
#
loop_
_entity_poly.entity_id
_entity_poly.type
_entity_poly.pdbx_seq_one_letter_code
_entity_poly.pdbx_strand_id
1 'polypeptide(L)' 'MEKVKIGDTIKIIKMEGEPQYTDREGVVTHIDDVGQIHGTWGGCAIIPDIVT' A
#
# COMPACT_ATOMS: atom_id res chain seq x y z
N MET A 1 -14.30 8.03 1.45
CA MET A 1 -14.35 6.94 2.41
C MET A 1 -12.96 6.38 2.65
N GLU A 2 -12.60 6.18 3.89
CA GLU A 2 -11.30 5.67 4.25
C GLU A 2 -11.22 4.18 3.98
N LYS A 3 -10.22 3.79 3.23
CA LYS A 3 -9.97 2.38 2.99
C LYS A 3 -8.83 1.86 3.85
N VAL A 4 -7.85 2.71 4.09
CA VAL A 4 -6.60 2.30 4.73
C VAL A 4 -6.21 3.34 5.75
N LYS A 5 -5.70 2.90 6.89
CA LYS A 5 -5.23 3.78 7.95
C LYS A 5 -3.83 3.37 8.37
N ILE A 6 -3.10 4.30 8.96
CA ILE A 6 -1.80 3.99 9.54
C ILE A 6 -1.99 2.90 10.59
N GLY A 7 -1.17 1.87 10.51
CA GLY A 7 -1.24 0.72 11.41
C GLY A 7 -2.00 -0.46 10.85
N ASP A 8 -2.69 -0.27 9.72
CA ASP A 8 -3.42 -1.36 9.08
C ASP A 8 -2.46 -2.31 8.38
N THR A 9 -2.77 -3.60 8.42
CA THR A 9 -2.09 -4.58 7.61
C THR A 9 -2.82 -4.69 6.28
N ILE A 10 -2.10 -4.53 5.19
CA ILE A 10 -2.71 -4.57 3.86
C ILE A 10 -1.97 -5.56 2.97
N LYS A 11 -2.63 -5.96 1.90
CA LYS A 11 -2.05 -6.82 0.89
C LYS A 11 -2.20 -6.13 -0.46
N ILE A 12 -1.10 -6.07 -1.21
CA ILE A 12 -1.13 -5.47 -2.53
C ILE A 12 -1.78 -6.44 -3.50
N ILE A 13 -2.90 -6.03 -4.08
CA ILE A 13 -3.66 -6.90 -4.98
C ILE A 13 -2.94 -7.03 -6.32
N LYS A 14 -2.54 -5.88 -6.87
CA LYS A 14 -1.89 -5.86 -8.17
C LYS A 14 -1.16 -4.54 -8.32
N MET A 15 0.04 -4.60 -8.88
CA MET A 15 0.81 -3.39 -9.13
C MET A 15 1.36 -3.44 -10.54
N GLU A 16 0.69 -2.74 -11.44
CA GLU A 16 1.12 -2.69 -12.83
C GLU A 16 2.43 -1.95 -12.94
N GLY A 17 3.31 -2.44 -13.78
CA GLY A 17 4.63 -1.85 -13.92
C GLY A 17 5.64 -2.38 -12.93
N GLU A 18 5.20 -2.93 -11.81
CA GLU A 18 6.08 -3.50 -10.80
C GLU A 18 5.44 -4.74 -10.21
N PRO A 19 5.30 -5.79 -11.01
CA PRO A 19 4.57 -6.99 -10.58
C PRO A 19 5.21 -7.71 -9.39
N GLN A 20 6.47 -7.43 -9.11
CA GLN A 20 7.11 -8.03 -7.96
C GLN A 20 6.47 -7.62 -6.63
N TYR A 21 5.69 -6.55 -6.62
CA TYR A 21 4.98 -6.14 -5.40
C TYR A 21 3.61 -6.78 -5.24
N THR A 22 3.12 -7.43 -6.27
CA THR A 22 1.81 -8.11 -6.21
C THR A 22 1.86 -9.19 -5.12
N ASP A 23 0.80 -9.24 -4.31
CA ASP A 23 0.63 -10.19 -3.21
C ASP A 23 1.55 -9.94 -2.01
N ARG A 24 2.28 -8.85 -2.00
CA ARG A 24 3.05 -8.49 -0.81
C ARG A 24 2.13 -7.96 0.27
N GLU A 25 2.47 -8.26 1.51
CA GLU A 25 1.75 -7.75 2.67
C GLU A 25 2.65 -6.86 3.48
N GLY A 26 2.04 -5.95 4.19
CA GLY A 26 2.78 -5.07 5.06
C GLY A 26 1.87 -4.20 5.90
N VAL A 27 2.49 -3.46 6.80
CA VAL A 27 1.78 -2.55 7.69
C VAL A 27 1.96 -1.13 7.19
N VAL A 28 0.86 -0.39 7.13
CA VAL A 28 0.90 1.01 6.71
C VAL A 28 1.54 1.84 7.80
N THR A 29 2.59 2.58 7.44
CA THR A 29 3.30 3.44 8.40
C THR A 29 3.05 4.91 8.18
N HIS A 30 2.63 5.31 6.96
CA HIS A 30 2.44 6.71 6.65
C HIS A 30 1.54 6.85 5.43
N ILE A 31 0.73 7.90 5.42
CA ILE A 31 -0.07 8.27 4.25
C ILE A 31 0.31 9.70 3.91
N ASP A 32 0.79 9.92 2.68
CA ASP A 32 1.30 11.22 2.31
C ASP A 32 0.18 12.16 1.82
N ASP A 33 0.56 13.37 1.46
CA ASP A 33 -0.39 14.42 1.13
C ASP A 33 -1.19 14.14 -0.14
N VAL A 34 -0.68 13.31 -1.01
CA VAL A 34 -1.38 12.96 -2.24
C VAL A 34 -2.19 11.68 -2.11
N GLY A 35 -2.24 11.12 -0.90
CA GLY A 35 -3.07 9.94 -0.63
C GLY A 35 -2.40 8.62 -0.92
N GLN A 36 -1.11 8.62 -1.18
CA GLN A 36 -0.38 7.37 -1.36
C GLN A 36 0.07 6.81 -0.02
N ILE A 37 0.05 5.50 0.10
CA ILE A 37 0.37 4.85 1.36
C ILE A 37 1.79 4.28 1.32
N HIS A 38 2.45 4.39 2.46
CA HIS A 38 3.80 3.89 2.68
C HIS A 38 3.76 2.84 3.78
N GLY A 39 4.63 1.87 3.68
CA GLY A 39 4.63 0.82 4.69
C GLY A 39 5.83 -0.10 4.55
N THR A 40 5.71 -1.29 5.13
CA THR A 40 6.83 -2.21 5.31
C THR A 40 7.04 -3.15 4.13
N TRP A 41 6.37 -2.94 3.02
CA TRP A 41 6.42 -3.88 1.89
C TRP A 41 7.60 -3.68 0.96
N GLY A 42 8.48 -2.75 1.23
CA GLY A 42 9.68 -2.62 0.42
C GLY A 42 10.00 -1.22 -0.04
N GLY A 43 9.35 -0.23 0.53
CA GLY A 43 9.74 1.15 0.31
C GLY A 43 9.10 1.85 -0.89
N CYS A 44 8.10 1.25 -1.49
CA CYS A 44 7.38 1.86 -2.59
C CYS A 44 6.04 2.41 -2.11
N ALA A 45 5.74 3.67 -2.44
CA ALA A 45 4.45 4.25 -2.13
C ALA A 45 3.42 3.71 -3.12
N ILE A 46 2.25 3.34 -2.63
CA ILE A 46 1.21 2.78 -3.49
C ILE A 46 -0.12 3.48 -3.26
N ILE A 47 -0.99 3.39 -4.26
CA ILE A 47 -2.31 3.98 -4.16
C ILE A 47 -3.25 3.02 -3.44
N PRO A 48 -4.22 3.53 -2.66
CA PRO A 48 -5.09 2.65 -1.88
C PRO A 48 -5.96 1.72 -2.70
N ASP A 49 -6.19 2.04 -3.97
CA ASP A 49 -7.09 1.25 -4.80
C ASP A 49 -6.57 -0.15 -5.11
N ILE A 50 -5.27 -0.39 -4.92
CA ILE A 50 -4.67 -1.67 -5.27
C ILE A 50 -4.33 -2.53 -4.06
N VAL A 51 -4.89 -2.18 -2.90
CA VAL A 51 -4.66 -2.96 -1.68
C VAL A 51 -5.98 -3.42 -1.08
N THR A 52 -5.87 -4.40 -0.20
CA THR A 52 -7.02 -4.94 0.51
C THR A 52 -6.69 -5.16 1.98
#